data_73effd827d8b64e1f160c8fb1450a473
#
_entry.id   73effd827d8b64e1f160c8fb1450a473
#
_cell.length_a   1.000
_cell.length_b   1.000
_cell.length_c   1.000
_cell.angle_alpha   90.00
_cell.angle_beta   90.00
_cell.angle_gamma   90.00
#
_symmetry.space_group_name_H-M   'P 1'
#
loop_
_entity.id
_entity.type
_entity.pdbx_description
1 polymer ?
#
loop_
_entity_poly.entity_id
_entity_poly.type
_entity_poly.pdbx_seq_one_letter_code
_entity_poly.pdbx_strand_id
1 'polypeptide(L)'
;ILGPSGSGKTTFLRCLNFLERADSGKIIFNDREYDLSSISKRDVSDIRKHTGFVFQSYNLFLNKTALENVTEGLIVARHVNKSEAIERGRKALLRVGMQDREDYYPSELSGGQQQRVAIARAIVTEPDLIYFDEPTSALDPELTGEVLTVMKSLAEDGMTMIVVTHEMGFARNVADRVVFMEGG
;
A
#
# COMPACT_ATOMS: atom_id res chain seq x y z
N ILE A 1 -10.63 3.49 -7.56
CA ILE A 1 -12.01 3.13 -7.18
C ILE A 1 -12.59 4.32 -6.44
N LEU A 2 -13.73 4.82 -6.91
CA LEU A 2 -14.44 5.97 -6.38
C LEU A 2 -15.84 5.55 -5.92
N GLY A 3 -16.51 6.36 -5.11
CA GLY A 3 -17.89 6.16 -4.67
C GLY A 3 -18.16 6.72 -3.27
N PRO A 4 -19.42 6.80 -2.83
CA PRO A 4 -19.80 7.34 -1.52
C PRO A 4 -19.25 6.48 -0.37
N SER A 5 -19.18 7.07 0.82
CA SER A 5 -18.84 6.32 2.03
C SER A 5 -19.87 5.20 2.27
N GLY A 6 -19.40 4.05 2.72
CA GLY A 6 -20.26 2.87 2.95
C GLY A 6 -20.60 2.05 1.69
N SER A 7 -20.13 2.42 0.50
CA SER A 7 -20.36 1.63 -0.74
C SER A 7 -19.52 0.37 -0.90
N GLY A 8 -18.81 -0.05 0.14
CA GLY A 8 -18.04 -1.31 0.14
C GLY A 8 -16.63 -1.25 -0.47
N LYS A 9 -16.11 -0.08 -0.87
CA LYS A 9 -14.79 0.06 -1.53
C LYS A 9 -13.64 -0.58 -0.74
N THR A 10 -13.53 -0.24 0.54
CA THR A 10 -12.52 -0.81 1.46
C THR A 10 -12.68 -2.32 1.61
N THR A 11 -13.91 -2.80 1.80
CA THR A 11 -14.21 -4.25 1.88
C THR A 11 -13.80 -4.96 0.60
N PHE A 12 -14.17 -4.42 -0.56
CA PHE A 12 -13.76 -4.96 -1.85
C PHE A 12 -12.23 -5.02 -2.00
N LEU A 13 -11.54 -3.92 -1.69
CA LEU A 13 -10.08 -3.87 -1.76
C LEU A 13 -9.42 -4.90 -0.83
N ARG A 14 -9.96 -5.08 0.38
CA ARG A 14 -9.48 -6.07 1.36
C ARG A 14 -9.75 -7.51 0.92
N CYS A 15 -10.87 -7.77 0.25
CA CYS A 15 -11.14 -9.07 -0.35
C CYS A 15 -10.13 -9.39 -1.46
N LEU A 16 -9.74 -8.41 -2.29
CA LEU A 16 -8.72 -8.60 -3.34
C LEU A 16 -7.34 -8.96 -2.78
N ASN A 17 -6.99 -8.48 -1.59
CA ASN A 17 -5.75 -8.81 -0.89
C ASN A 17 -5.92 -9.92 0.16
N PHE A 18 -7.09 -10.56 0.20
CA PHE A 18 -7.43 -11.64 1.16
C PHE A 18 -7.33 -11.23 2.64
N LEU A 19 -7.41 -9.92 2.95
CA LEU A 19 -7.53 -9.42 4.32
C LEU A 19 -8.92 -9.69 4.88
N GLU A 20 -9.91 -9.75 4.00
CA GLU A 20 -11.27 -10.20 4.28
C GLU A 20 -11.63 -11.36 3.34
N ARG A 21 -12.54 -12.21 3.76
CA ARG A 21 -12.99 -13.34 2.95
C ARG A 21 -14.11 -12.89 2.02
N ALA A 22 -13.96 -13.15 0.74
CA ALA A 22 -15.05 -12.99 -0.23
C ALA A 22 -15.98 -14.20 -0.19
N ASP A 23 -17.29 -13.98 -0.36
CA ASP A 23 -18.29 -15.05 -0.43
C ASP A 23 -18.18 -15.81 -1.75
N SER A 24 -17.87 -15.12 -2.84
CA SER A 24 -17.69 -15.68 -4.17
C SER A 24 -16.89 -14.72 -5.05
N GLY A 25 -16.47 -15.20 -6.22
CA GLY A 25 -15.77 -14.40 -7.20
C GLY A 25 -14.50 -15.06 -7.70
N LYS A 26 -13.91 -14.48 -8.73
CA LYS A 26 -12.65 -14.93 -9.32
C LYS A 26 -11.68 -13.78 -9.45
N ILE A 27 -10.41 -14.05 -9.25
CA ILE A 27 -9.31 -13.12 -9.51
C ILE A 27 -8.33 -13.78 -10.48
N ILE A 28 -7.87 -13.01 -11.46
CA ILE A 28 -6.76 -13.42 -12.31
C ILE A 28 -5.55 -12.60 -11.87
N PHE A 29 -4.50 -13.28 -11.43
CA PHE A 29 -3.25 -12.67 -10.99
C PHE A 29 -2.08 -13.40 -11.64
N ASN A 30 -1.23 -12.66 -12.38
CA ASN A 30 -0.12 -13.21 -13.16
C ASN A 30 -0.56 -14.40 -14.02
N ASP A 31 -1.59 -14.20 -14.86
CA ASP A 31 -2.19 -15.17 -15.81
C ASP A 31 -2.78 -16.44 -15.16
N ARG A 32 -2.87 -16.48 -13.84
CA ARG A 32 -3.50 -17.58 -13.11
C ARG A 32 -4.82 -17.16 -12.49
N GLU A 33 -5.87 -17.93 -12.76
CA GLU A 33 -7.21 -17.73 -12.18
C GLU A 33 -7.31 -18.42 -10.82
N TYR A 34 -7.90 -17.70 -9.85
CA TYR A 34 -8.20 -18.20 -8.52
C TYR A 34 -9.66 -17.95 -8.18
N ASP A 35 -10.34 -18.93 -7.60
CA ASP A 35 -11.67 -18.79 -7.01
C ASP A 35 -11.51 -18.28 -5.57
N LEU A 36 -12.06 -17.08 -5.28
CA LEU A 36 -11.90 -16.41 -3.99
C LEU A 36 -12.57 -17.16 -2.84
N SER A 37 -13.64 -17.95 -3.14
CA SER A 37 -14.36 -18.72 -2.12
C SER A 37 -13.59 -19.94 -1.62
N SER A 38 -12.68 -20.49 -2.47
CA SER A 38 -11.99 -21.76 -2.24
C SER A 38 -10.47 -21.68 -2.32
N ILE A 39 -9.89 -20.48 -2.46
CA ILE A 39 -8.44 -20.29 -2.58
C ILE A 39 -7.67 -20.86 -1.40
N SER A 40 -6.56 -21.55 -1.67
CA SER A 40 -5.73 -22.14 -0.63
C SER A 40 -4.91 -21.09 0.13
N LYS A 41 -4.59 -21.38 1.42
CA LYS A 41 -3.70 -20.51 2.21
C LYS A 41 -2.32 -20.33 1.58
N ARG A 42 -1.85 -21.33 0.83
CA ARG A 42 -0.57 -21.29 0.11
C ARG A 42 -0.63 -20.27 -1.04
N ASP A 43 -1.69 -20.34 -1.86
CA ASP A 43 -1.88 -19.40 -2.97
C ASP A 43 -2.06 -17.95 -2.46
N VAL A 44 -2.83 -17.76 -1.38
CA VAL A 44 -2.95 -16.45 -0.70
C VAL A 44 -1.59 -15.93 -0.26
N SER A 45 -0.78 -16.78 0.38
CA SER A 45 0.58 -16.40 0.82
C SER A 45 1.47 -16.02 -0.37
N ASP A 46 1.35 -16.73 -1.47
CA ASP A 46 2.11 -16.47 -2.69
C ASP A 46 1.69 -15.14 -3.33
N ILE A 47 0.40 -14.87 -3.51
CA ILE A 47 -0.10 -13.60 -4.04
C ILE A 47 0.36 -12.44 -3.15
N ARG A 48 0.28 -12.58 -1.82
CA ARG A 48 0.71 -11.53 -0.88
C ARG A 48 2.20 -11.22 -0.93
N LYS A 49 3.05 -12.13 -1.39
CA LYS A 49 4.48 -11.84 -1.61
C LYS A 49 4.68 -10.87 -2.78
N HIS A 50 3.76 -10.88 -3.72
CA HIS A 50 3.78 -10.04 -4.93
C HIS A 50 2.93 -8.78 -4.81
N THR A 51 2.33 -8.54 -3.64
CA THR A 51 1.47 -7.38 -3.43
C THR A 51 1.88 -6.57 -2.21
N GLY A 52 1.72 -5.25 -2.30
CA GLY A 52 1.82 -4.32 -1.18
C GLY A 52 0.43 -3.82 -0.75
N PHE A 53 0.28 -3.42 0.51
CA PHE A 53 -0.94 -2.80 1.00
C PHE A 53 -0.63 -1.58 1.86
N VAL A 54 -1.24 -0.45 1.52
CA VAL A 54 -1.16 0.81 2.25
C VAL A 54 -2.53 1.13 2.82
N PHE A 55 -2.60 1.18 4.14
CA PHE A 55 -3.85 1.40 4.89
C PHE A 55 -4.13 2.89 5.07
N GLN A 56 -5.39 3.21 5.34
CA GLN A 56 -5.85 4.52 5.74
C GLN A 56 -5.15 5.04 7.02
N SER A 57 -4.97 4.17 8.01
CA SER A 57 -4.29 4.46 9.28
C SER A 57 -2.89 3.86 9.22
N TYR A 58 -1.93 4.52 8.76
CA TYR A 58 -0.50 4.17 8.55
C TYR A 58 -0.03 2.77 9.04
N ASN A 59 -0.55 2.28 10.16
CA ASN A 59 -0.28 0.97 10.79
C ASN A 59 1.22 0.69 10.96
N LEU A 60 1.96 1.70 11.40
CA LEU A 60 3.37 1.55 11.73
C LEU A 60 3.53 0.90 13.10
N PHE A 61 4.61 0.13 13.26
CA PHE A 61 5.06 -0.38 14.54
C PHE A 61 5.59 0.79 15.37
N LEU A 62 4.89 1.15 16.45
CA LEU A 62 5.19 2.35 17.25
C LEU A 62 6.53 2.28 17.98
N ASN A 63 7.02 1.08 18.25
CA ASN A 63 8.29 0.78 18.93
C ASN A 63 9.48 0.56 17.96
N LYS A 64 9.30 0.89 16.68
CA LYS A 64 10.32 0.76 15.63
C LYS A 64 10.52 2.07 14.90
N THR A 65 11.75 2.33 14.48
CA THR A 65 12.08 3.49 13.65
C THR A 65 11.47 3.39 12.26
N ALA A 66 11.54 4.45 11.46
CA ALA A 66 11.07 4.45 10.07
C ALA A 66 11.78 3.35 9.25
N LEU A 67 13.10 3.24 9.36
CA LEU A 67 13.88 2.22 8.66
C LEU A 67 13.50 0.80 9.12
N GLU A 68 13.35 0.59 10.42
CA GLU A 68 12.93 -0.70 10.98
C GLU A 68 11.51 -1.08 10.52
N ASN A 69 10.57 -0.12 10.48
CA ASN A 69 9.23 -0.34 9.93
C ASN A 69 9.26 -0.81 8.48
N VAL A 70 10.12 -0.20 7.67
CA VAL A 70 10.26 -0.55 6.24
C VAL A 70 10.90 -1.92 6.07
N THR A 71 11.92 -2.26 6.87
CA THR A 71 12.73 -3.47 6.68
C THR A 71 12.18 -4.72 7.35
N GLU A 72 11.25 -4.58 8.32
CA GLU A 72 10.72 -5.69 9.11
C GLU A 72 10.18 -6.85 8.26
N GLY A 73 9.38 -6.54 7.24
CA GLY A 73 8.81 -7.55 6.36
C GLY A 73 9.86 -8.32 5.56
N LEU A 74 10.96 -7.67 5.18
CA LEU A 74 12.07 -8.32 4.50
C LEU A 74 12.82 -9.28 5.44
N ILE A 75 13.10 -8.84 6.64
CA ILE A 75 13.91 -9.61 7.61
C ILE A 75 13.09 -10.78 8.17
N VAL A 76 11.88 -10.50 8.68
CA VAL A 76 11.10 -11.49 9.43
C VAL A 76 10.33 -12.43 8.51
N ALA A 77 9.65 -11.89 7.49
CA ALA A 77 8.77 -12.71 6.64
C ALA A 77 9.47 -13.29 5.41
N ARG A 78 10.48 -12.58 4.87
CA ARG A 78 11.21 -13.02 3.66
C ARG A 78 12.61 -13.55 3.94
N HIS A 79 13.07 -13.49 5.21
CA HIS A 79 14.37 -13.96 5.66
C HIS A 79 15.56 -13.36 4.88
N VAL A 80 15.40 -12.12 4.41
CA VAL A 80 16.46 -11.36 3.74
C VAL A 80 17.54 -11.00 4.76
N ASN A 81 18.80 -11.06 4.36
CA ASN A 81 19.91 -10.66 5.21
C ASN A 81 19.74 -9.22 5.70
N LYS A 82 20.06 -8.96 6.98
CA LYS A 82 19.84 -7.65 7.61
C LYS A 82 20.55 -6.50 6.88
N SER A 83 21.77 -6.72 6.40
CA SER A 83 22.52 -5.67 5.68
C SER A 83 21.86 -5.33 4.34
N GLU A 84 21.40 -6.34 3.60
CA GLU A 84 20.66 -6.15 2.35
C GLU A 84 19.29 -5.49 2.60
N ALA A 85 18.56 -5.92 3.63
CA ALA A 85 17.28 -5.32 3.99
C ALA A 85 17.43 -3.83 4.32
N ILE A 86 18.48 -3.43 5.07
CA ILE A 86 18.77 -2.03 5.38
C ILE A 86 19.07 -1.24 4.11
N GLU A 87 19.89 -1.75 3.20
CA GLU A 87 20.18 -1.07 1.94
C GLU A 87 18.91 -0.86 1.10
N ARG A 88 18.08 -1.89 0.96
CA ARG A 88 16.78 -1.79 0.27
C ARG A 88 15.82 -0.83 0.98
N GLY A 89 15.79 -0.86 2.30
CA GLY A 89 14.98 0.06 3.12
C GLY A 89 15.36 1.52 2.92
N ARG A 90 16.65 1.84 2.90
CA ARG A 90 17.15 3.20 2.62
C ARG A 90 16.78 3.67 1.22
N LYS A 91 16.89 2.82 0.21
CA LYS A 91 16.42 3.12 -1.15
C LYS A 91 14.91 3.40 -1.19
N ALA A 92 14.12 2.62 -0.46
CA ALA A 92 12.68 2.83 -0.38
C ALA A 92 12.33 4.15 0.35
N LEU A 93 13.01 4.47 1.46
CA LEU A 93 12.84 5.75 2.16
C LEU A 93 13.23 6.94 1.29
N LEU A 94 14.32 6.83 0.53
CA LEU A 94 14.73 7.87 -0.42
C LEU A 94 13.64 8.12 -1.49
N ARG A 95 13.03 7.08 -2.05
CA ARG A 95 11.96 7.20 -3.05
C ARG A 95 10.73 7.98 -2.53
N VAL A 96 10.48 7.94 -1.24
CA VAL A 96 9.36 8.66 -0.61
C VAL A 96 9.78 9.96 0.09
N GLY A 97 11.04 10.40 -0.07
CA GLY A 97 11.58 11.62 0.54
C GLY A 97 11.71 11.56 2.06
N MET A 98 12.05 10.39 2.59
CA MET A 98 12.18 10.15 4.05
C MET A 98 13.59 9.72 4.48
N GLN A 99 14.61 9.91 3.64
CA GLN A 99 16.00 9.53 3.91
C GLN A 99 16.59 10.16 5.18
N ASP A 100 16.21 11.41 5.48
CA ASP A 100 16.70 12.15 6.65
C ASP A 100 15.91 11.84 7.94
N ARG A 101 15.00 10.87 7.89
CA ARG A 101 14.12 10.46 8.99
C ARG A 101 14.17 8.96 9.27
N GLU A 102 15.23 8.26 8.83
CA GLU A 102 15.32 6.79 8.95
C GLU A 102 15.31 6.30 10.41
N ASP A 103 15.87 7.12 11.34
CA ASP A 103 15.98 6.79 12.76
C ASP A 103 14.82 7.32 13.62
N TYR A 104 13.83 8.01 13.02
CA TYR A 104 12.70 8.59 13.74
C TYR A 104 11.65 7.53 14.03
N TYR A 105 11.07 7.59 15.22
CA TYR A 105 9.91 6.79 15.60
C TYR A 105 8.61 7.41 15.06
N PRO A 106 7.51 6.64 14.89
CA PRO A 106 6.24 7.18 14.40
C PRO A 106 5.71 8.38 15.19
N SER A 107 5.95 8.44 16.51
CA SER A 107 5.55 9.56 17.37
C SER A 107 6.27 10.88 17.07
N GLU A 108 7.39 10.83 16.35
CA GLU A 108 8.21 11.98 15.98
C GLU A 108 7.93 12.43 14.53
N LEU A 109 7.04 11.73 13.82
CA LEU A 109 6.70 11.96 12.43
C LEU A 109 5.30 12.56 12.28
N SER A 110 5.15 13.52 11.36
CA SER A 110 3.82 14.00 10.96
C SER A 110 2.99 12.88 10.30
N GLY A 111 1.66 13.05 10.21
CA GLY A 111 0.79 12.08 9.56
C GLY A 111 1.21 11.79 8.11
N GLY A 112 1.55 12.81 7.32
CA GLY A 112 2.05 12.65 5.95
C GLY A 112 3.39 11.92 5.90
N GLN A 113 4.29 12.16 6.86
CA GLN A 113 5.56 11.43 6.99
C GLN A 113 5.32 9.96 7.35
N GLN A 114 4.43 9.67 8.30
CA GLN A 114 4.05 8.30 8.66
C GLN A 114 3.47 7.55 7.45
N GLN A 115 2.60 8.21 6.67
CA GLN A 115 2.03 7.62 5.46
C GLN A 115 3.10 7.35 4.40
N ARG A 116 4.06 8.25 4.22
CA ARG A 116 5.19 8.02 3.30
C ARG A 116 6.07 6.84 3.75
N VAL A 117 6.29 6.66 5.05
CA VAL A 117 6.95 5.47 5.59
C VAL A 117 6.12 4.20 5.33
N ALA A 118 4.79 4.26 5.47
CA ALA A 118 3.92 3.13 5.14
C ALA A 118 3.97 2.77 3.65
N ILE A 119 4.09 3.76 2.77
CA ILE A 119 4.31 3.54 1.34
C ILE A 119 5.69 2.91 1.10
N ALA A 120 6.76 3.42 1.73
CA ALA A 120 8.10 2.84 1.63
C ALA A 120 8.11 1.36 2.07
N ARG A 121 7.39 1.03 3.15
CA ARG A 121 7.21 -0.36 3.62
C ARG A 121 6.50 -1.25 2.59
N ALA A 122 5.58 -0.70 1.82
CA ALA A 122 4.90 -1.44 0.76
C ALA A 122 5.80 -1.67 -0.46
N ILE A 123 6.56 -0.66 -0.89
CA ILE A 123 7.40 -0.74 -2.11
C ILE A 123 8.73 -1.47 -1.90
N VAL A 124 9.25 -1.57 -0.67
CA VAL A 124 10.57 -2.20 -0.37
C VAL A 124 10.63 -3.67 -0.79
N THR A 125 9.48 -4.32 -0.89
CA THR A 125 9.36 -5.71 -1.30
C THR A 125 9.31 -5.90 -2.81
N GLU A 126 9.36 -4.79 -3.58
CA GLU A 126 9.26 -4.77 -5.04
C GLU A 126 8.01 -5.53 -5.53
N PRO A 127 6.81 -5.11 -5.11
CA PRO A 127 5.58 -5.82 -5.45
C PRO A 127 5.18 -5.56 -6.90
N ASP A 128 4.45 -6.53 -7.50
CA ASP A 128 3.84 -6.37 -8.83
C ASP A 128 2.60 -5.45 -8.78
N LEU A 129 1.96 -5.33 -7.59
CA LEU A 129 0.74 -4.55 -7.38
C LEU A 129 0.70 -3.96 -5.97
N ILE A 130 0.30 -2.69 -5.85
CA ILE A 130 0.04 -2.05 -4.57
C ILE A 130 -1.43 -1.66 -4.44
N TYR A 131 -2.04 -2.05 -3.32
CA TYR A 131 -3.36 -1.60 -2.90
C TYR A 131 -3.26 -0.40 -1.99
N PHE A 132 -4.02 0.67 -2.27
CA PHE A 132 -4.13 1.86 -1.44
C PHE A 132 -5.57 2.02 -0.95
N ASP A 133 -5.79 1.94 0.35
CA ASP A 133 -7.09 2.09 0.99
C ASP A 133 -7.19 3.49 1.62
N GLU A 134 -7.74 4.44 0.87
CA GLU A 134 -7.91 5.86 1.28
C GLU A 134 -6.65 6.48 1.92
N PRO A 135 -5.50 6.50 1.25
CA PRO A 135 -4.20 6.81 1.85
C PRO A 135 -4.06 8.25 2.36
N THR A 136 -4.98 9.13 2.03
CA THR A 136 -4.96 10.56 2.41
C THR A 136 -6.08 10.97 3.36
N SER A 137 -7.07 10.09 3.61
CA SER A 137 -8.28 10.46 4.37
C SER A 137 -8.04 10.74 5.86
N ALA A 138 -6.92 10.29 6.42
CA ALA A 138 -6.51 10.56 7.79
C ALA A 138 -5.54 11.76 7.90
N LEU A 139 -5.31 12.50 6.80
CA LEU A 139 -4.35 13.59 6.72
C LEU A 139 -5.04 14.96 6.65
N ASP A 140 -4.38 15.95 7.21
CA ASP A 140 -4.73 17.34 6.94
C ASP A 140 -4.51 17.68 5.46
N PRO A 141 -5.32 18.60 4.88
CA PRO A 141 -5.23 18.97 3.46
C PRO A 141 -3.82 19.42 3.02
N GLU A 142 -3.06 20.06 3.92
CA GLU A 142 -1.69 20.51 3.64
C GLU A 142 -0.71 19.34 3.43
N LEU A 143 -0.93 18.22 4.14
CA LEU A 143 -0.06 17.03 4.07
C LEU A 143 -0.47 16.06 2.95
N THR A 144 -1.71 16.14 2.49
CA THR A 144 -2.25 15.31 1.41
C THR A 144 -1.42 15.42 0.13
N GLY A 145 -1.00 16.64 -0.23
CA GLY A 145 -0.24 16.91 -1.46
C GLY A 145 1.09 16.14 -1.54
N GLU A 146 1.80 16.01 -0.43
CA GLU A 146 3.08 15.29 -0.38
C GLU A 146 2.89 13.77 -0.67
N VAL A 147 1.85 13.18 -0.08
CA VAL A 147 1.52 11.75 -0.29
C VAL A 147 1.08 11.48 -1.72
N LEU A 148 0.21 12.36 -2.27
CA LEU A 148 -0.24 12.24 -3.66
C LEU A 148 0.90 12.41 -4.66
N THR A 149 1.88 13.26 -4.37
CA THR A 149 3.08 13.42 -5.19
C THR A 149 3.91 12.14 -5.24
N VAL A 150 4.12 11.48 -4.10
CA VAL A 150 4.80 10.18 -4.05
C VAL A 150 4.02 9.12 -4.85
N MET A 151 2.70 9.03 -4.68
CA MET A 151 1.88 8.08 -5.43
C MET A 151 1.91 8.34 -6.94
N LYS A 152 1.91 9.61 -7.35
CA LYS A 152 2.05 9.99 -8.76
C LYS A 152 3.39 9.54 -9.33
N SER A 153 4.49 9.77 -8.62
CA SER A 153 5.83 9.29 -9.03
C SER A 153 5.87 7.77 -9.18
N LEU A 154 5.23 7.02 -8.28
CA LEU A 154 5.15 5.56 -8.42
C LEU A 154 4.38 5.13 -9.68
N ALA A 155 3.31 5.84 -10.05
CA ALA A 155 2.57 5.59 -11.30
C ALA A 155 3.43 5.89 -12.53
N GLU A 156 4.15 7.01 -12.52
CA GLU A 156 5.08 7.42 -13.59
C GLU A 156 6.22 6.41 -13.78
N ASP A 157 6.66 5.76 -12.70
CA ASP A 157 7.63 4.65 -12.71
C ASP A 157 7.03 3.31 -13.20
N GLY A 158 5.74 3.28 -13.59
CA GLY A 158 5.06 2.09 -14.10
C GLY A 158 4.54 1.13 -13.03
N MET A 159 4.45 1.56 -11.76
CA MET A 159 3.89 0.73 -10.69
C MET A 159 2.38 0.50 -10.89
N THR A 160 1.97 -0.75 -10.92
CA THR A 160 0.55 -1.09 -10.94
C THR A 160 -0.09 -0.82 -9.57
N MET A 161 -1.18 -0.06 -9.56
CA MET A 161 -1.84 0.33 -8.32
C MET A 161 -3.36 0.19 -8.42
N ILE A 162 -3.99 -0.28 -7.34
CA ILE A 162 -5.44 -0.17 -7.14
C ILE A 162 -5.66 0.78 -5.97
N VAL A 163 -6.28 1.93 -6.25
CA VAL A 163 -6.42 3.01 -5.28
C VAL A 163 -7.89 3.28 -4.99
N VAL A 164 -8.30 3.15 -3.73
CA VAL A 164 -9.54 3.72 -3.21
C VAL A 164 -9.23 5.13 -2.72
N THR A 165 -9.91 6.14 -3.26
CA THR A 165 -9.65 7.53 -2.90
C THR A 165 -10.88 8.41 -3.10
N HIS A 166 -10.91 9.54 -2.39
CA HIS A 166 -11.84 10.66 -2.61
C HIS A 166 -11.18 11.81 -3.37
N GLU A 167 -9.88 11.69 -3.68
CA GLU A 167 -9.09 12.71 -4.39
C GLU A 167 -9.38 12.68 -5.90
N MET A 168 -10.43 13.38 -6.32
CA MET A 168 -10.87 13.39 -7.74
C MET A 168 -9.80 13.94 -8.68
N GLY A 169 -9.03 14.96 -8.23
CA GLY A 169 -7.94 15.54 -9.00
C GLY A 169 -6.82 14.54 -9.26
N PHE A 170 -6.45 13.76 -8.26
CA PHE A 170 -5.48 12.68 -8.38
C PHE A 170 -5.99 11.60 -9.34
N ALA A 171 -7.21 11.09 -9.11
CA ALA A 171 -7.79 10.04 -9.94
C ALA A 171 -7.83 10.45 -11.43
N ARG A 172 -8.23 11.68 -11.73
CA ARG A 172 -8.31 12.21 -13.10
C ARG A 172 -6.96 12.29 -13.81
N ASN A 173 -5.88 12.59 -13.06
CA ASN A 173 -4.56 12.85 -13.64
C ASN A 173 -3.67 11.61 -13.69
N VAL A 174 -3.98 10.55 -12.93
CA VAL A 174 -3.07 9.41 -12.72
C VAL A 174 -3.71 8.08 -13.14
N ALA A 175 -5.05 7.94 -13.05
CA ALA A 175 -5.68 6.67 -13.31
C ALA A 175 -5.90 6.39 -14.80
N ASP A 176 -5.47 5.22 -15.27
CA ASP A 176 -5.82 4.69 -16.60
C ASP A 176 -7.29 4.21 -16.65
N ARG A 177 -7.82 3.77 -15.51
CA ARG A 177 -9.17 3.26 -15.37
C ARG A 177 -9.80 3.70 -14.06
N VAL A 178 -11.04 4.19 -14.14
CA VAL A 178 -11.84 4.55 -12.96
C VAL A 178 -13.03 3.60 -12.85
N VAL A 179 -13.25 3.07 -11.65
CA VAL A 179 -14.42 2.27 -11.27
C VAL A 179 -15.20 3.05 -10.23
N PHE A 180 -16.50 3.23 -10.47
CA PHE A 180 -17.40 3.87 -9.50
C PHE A 180 -18.26 2.81 -8.84
N MET A 181 -18.28 2.78 -7.50
CA MET A 181 -19.06 1.85 -6.69
C MET A 181 -20.17 2.61 -5.97
N GLU A 182 -21.42 2.15 -6.13
CA GLU A 182 -22.60 2.69 -5.48
C GLU A 182 -23.53 1.54 -5.10
N GLY A 183 -23.98 1.52 -3.85
CA GLY A 183 -24.93 0.52 -3.35
C GLY A 183 -24.37 -0.87 -3.07
N GLY A 184 -23.06 -1.05 -3.07
CA GLY A 184 -22.39 -2.31 -2.76
C GLY A 184 -22.10 -3.17 -3.97
#